data_f6f365350f14a78c6bf6e17a5a7351c3
#
_entry.id   f6f365350f14a78c6bf6e17a5a7351c3
#
_cell.length_a   1.000
_cell.length_b   1.000
_cell.length_c   1.000
_cell.angle_alpha   90.00
_cell.angle_beta   90.00
_cell.angle_gamma   90.00
#
_symmetry.space_group_name_H-M   'P 1'
#
loop_
_entity.id
_entity.type
_entity.pdbx_description
1 polymer ?
#
loop_
_entity_poly.entity_id
_entity_poly.type
_entity_poly.pdbx_seq_one_letter_code
_entity_poly.pdbx_strand_id
1 'polypeptide(L)'
;MIKVIVNGACGRMGSTVVDAVMKDSELRLVGAVDIVGGMDAGDKAGCGKTGVIVSTDLEATIKETNPDVMVDFTQPSVVFNTASIAIKNHVRPVIGTTGLTDEQKAQLDALGKENNTPCFIAANFAIGAVLMMKMACEAAKYMPDVEIIELHHDNKLDAPSGTALVTAEMIKQVRESHKQGHENEKEKLAGARGAEYDGMRIHSVRLPGYVAHQEVIFGGLGQTLTIRHDSIDRTSFMPGVVLACKKIIGLNAGLTCNLDNIMD
;
A
#
# COMPACT_ATOMS: atom_id res chain seq x y z
N MET A 1 22.39 7.48 -8.35
CA MET A 1 21.34 6.48 -8.53
C MET A 1 21.24 5.65 -7.26
N ILE A 2 20.05 5.51 -6.72
CA ILE A 2 19.75 4.71 -5.52
C ILE A 2 19.80 3.23 -5.90
N LYS A 3 20.61 2.44 -5.21
CA LYS A 3 20.74 1.02 -5.44
C LYS A 3 19.61 0.26 -4.74
N VAL A 4 18.81 -0.47 -5.50
CA VAL A 4 17.61 -1.16 -5.02
C VAL A 4 17.76 -2.66 -5.18
N ILE A 5 17.42 -3.41 -4.13
CA ILE A 5 17.10 -4.83 -4.23
C ILE A 5 15.59 -5.04 -4.08
N VAL A 6 15.05 -6.04 -4.79
CA VAL A 6 13.64 -6.42 -4.71
C VAL A 6 13.53 -7.80 -4.08
N ASN A 7 12.87 -7.89 -2.93
CA ASN A 7 12.57 -9.13 -2.22
C ASN A 7 11.13 -9.57 -2.51
N GLY A 8 10.95 -10.83 -2.92
CA GLY A 8 9.73 -11.33 -3.54
C GLY A 8 9.66 -11.04 -5.05
N ALA A 9 10.83 -10.95 -5.72
CA ALA A 9 10.98 -10.47 -7.09
C ALA A 9 10.22 -11.27 -8.15
N CYS A 10 9.95 -12.55 -7.92
CA CYS A 10 9.21 -13.42 -8.84
C CYS A 10 7.69 -13.39 -8.61
N GLY A 11 7.25 -12.76 -7.51
CA GLY A 11 5.83 -12.57 -7.19
C GLY A 11 5.14 -11.55 -8.11
N ARG A 12 3.80 -11.54 -8.07
CA ARG A 12 2.99 -10.63 -8.91
C ARG A 12 3.30 -9.15 -8.70
N MET A 13 3.54 -8.73 -7.45
CA MET A 13 3.92 -7.35 -7.14
C MET A 13 5.41 -7.12 -7.35
N GLY A 14 6.26 -8.04 -6.86
CA GLY A 14 7.71 -7.89 -6.98
C GLY A 14 8.21 -7.79 -8.42
N SER A 15 7.64 -8.58 -9.34
CA SER A 15 7.97 -8.46 -10.77
C SER A 15 7.57 -7.10 -11.36
N THR A 16 6.44 -6.54 -10.94
CA THR A 16 6.04 -5.18 -11.34
C THR A 16 6.98 -4.12 -10.75
N VAL A 17 7.48 -4.32 -9.52
CA VAL A 17 8.50 -3.45 -8.91
C VAL A 17 9.81 -3.51 -9.68
N VAL A 18 10.26 -4.69 -10.08
CA VAL A 18 11.47 -4.84 -10.91
C VAL A 18 11.35 -4.01 -12.18
N ASP A 19 10.22 -4.12 -12.91
CA ASP A 19 9.96 -3.33 -14.12
C ASP A 19 9.96 -1.82 -13.83
N ALA A 20 9.33 -1.39 -12.74
CA ALA A 20 9.29 0.01 -12.35
C ALA A 20 10.68 0.58 -12.00
N VAL A 21 11.49 -0.18 -11.26
CA VAL A 21 12.87 0.21 -10.93
C VAL A 21 13.73 0.30 -12.19
N MET A 22 13.56 -0.61 -13.14
CA MET A 22 14.30 -0.59 -14.41
C MET A 22 13.95 0.60 -15.30
N LYS A 23 12.73 1.14 -15.17
CA LYS A 23 12.26 2.31 -15.95
C LYS A 23 12.59 3.66 -15.33
N ASP A 24 12.92 3.71 -14.04
CA ASP A 24 13.22 4.96 -13.34
C ASP A 24 14.69 5.35 -13.46
N SER A 25 14.96 6.60 -13.86
CA SER A 25 16.32 7.11 -14.10
C SER A 25 17.17 7.34 -12.84
N GLU A 26 16.56 7.40 -11.67
CA GLU A 26 17.24 7.65 -10.39
C GLU A 26 17.48 6.37 -9.60
N LEU A 27 16.79 5.27 -9.96
CA LEU A 27 16.91 3.97 -9.33
C LEU A 27 17.79 3.02 -10.16
N ARG A 28 18.42 2.08 -9.50
CA ARG A 28 19.23 1.02 -10.13
C ARG A 28 18.95 -0.30 -9.45
N LEU A 29 18.43 -1.28 -10.19
CA LEU A 29 18.30 -2.66 -9.71
C LEU A 29 19.71 -3.25 -9.57
N VAL A 30 20.07 -3.68 -8.35
CA VAL A 30 21.37 -4.31 -8.06
C VAL A 30 21.23 -5.74 -7.53
N GLY A 31 20.02 -6.16 -7.12
CA GLY A 31 19.76 -7.51 -6.66
C GLY A 31 18.26 -7.80 -6.69
N ALA A 32 17.95 -9.07 -6.76
CA ALA A 32 16.60 -9.62 -6.71
C ALA A 32 16.61 -10.91 -5.88
N VAL A 33 15.66 -11.08 -4.99
CA VAL A 33 15.58 -12.22 -4.08
C VAL A 33 14.17 -12.82 -4.13
N ASP A 34 14.10 -14.13 -4.16
CA ASP A 34 12.84 -14.89 -4.06
C ASP A 34 13.12 -16.30 -3.55
N ILE A 35 12.08 -17.08 -3.24
CA ILE A 35 12.20 -18.50 -2.89
C ILE A 35 12.65 -19.37 -4.08
N VAL A 36 12.51 -18.87 -5.30
CA VAL A 36 12.97 -19.51 -6.54
C VAL A 36 14.02 -18.60 -7.19
N GLY A 37 15.23 -19.10 -7.38
CA GLY A 37 16.35 -18.37 -7.95
C GLY A 37 16.86 -18.92 -9.26
N GLY A 38 17.97 -18.31 -9.75
CA GLY A 38 18.72 -18.80 -10.91
C GLY A 38 18.26 -18.25 -12.27
N MET A 39 17.21 -17.42 -12.30
CA MET A 39 16.72 -16.75 -13.52
C MET A 39 17.06 -15.26 -13.50
N ASP A 40 17.10 -14.60 -14.66
CA ASP A 40 17.19 -13.14 -14.72
C ASP A 40 15.89 -12.50 -14.19
N ALA A 41 16.00 -11.48 -13.34
CA ALA A 41 14.86 -10.82 -12.73
C ALA A 41 13.88 -10.24 -13.78
N GLY A 42 14.40 -9.81 -14.93
CA GLY A 42 13.60 -9.28 -16.03
C GLY A 42 12.74 -10.32 -16.75
N ASP A 43 13.11 -11.62 -16.68
CA ASP A 43 12.31 -12.68 -17.30
C ASP A 43 10.89 -12.74 -16.70
N LYS A 44 10.77 -12.55 -15.37
CA LYS A 44 9.48 -12.50 -14.67
C LYS A 44 8.79 -11.14 -14.77
N ALA A 45 9.58 -10.08 -14.83
CA ALA A 45 9.07 -8.71 -14.96
C ALA A 45 8.58 -8.39 -16.39
N GLY A 46 9.02 -9.15 -17.39
CA GLY A 46 8.69 -8.88 -18.79
C GLY A 46 9.37 -7.64 -19.37
N CYS A 47 10.42 -7.13 -18.71
CA CYS A 47 11.13 -5.90 -19.11
C CYS A 47 12.43 -6.18 -19.90
N GLY A 48 12.66 -7.42 -20.29
CA GLY A 48 13.91 -7.85 -20.93
C GLY A 48 15.02 -8.21 -19.93
N LYS A 49 16.23 -8.44 -20.42
CA LYS A 49 17.34 -8.83 -19.56
C LYS A 49 17.82 -7.67 -18.69
N THR A 50 17.86 -7.89 -17.38
CA THR A 50 18.38 -6.93 -16.40
C THR A 50 19.85 -7.15 -16.07
N GLY A 51 20.36 -8.36 -16.30
CA GLY A 51 21.69 -8.81 -15.85
C GLY A 51 21.74 -9.15 -14.34
N VAL A 52 20.61 -9.04 -13.63
CA VAL A 52 20.49 -9.38 -12.21
C VAL A 52 19.84 -10.76 -12.09
N ILE A 53 20.58 -11.71 -11.57
CA ILE A 53 20.08 -13.07 -11.33
C ILE A 53 19.37 -13.13 -9.98
N VAL A 54 18.18 -13.70 -9.96
CA VAL A 54 17.40 -13.87 -8.72
C VAL A 54 18.14 -14.86 -7.80
N SER A 55 18.44 -14.41 -6.59
CA SER A 55 19.04 -15.19 -5.51
C SER A 55 17.95 -15.76 -4.58
N THR A 56 18.29 -16.80 -3.84
CA THR A 56 17.46 -17.32 -2.74
C THR A 56 17.98 -16.92 -1.36
N ASP A 57 19.09 -16.17 -1.30
CA ASP A 57 19.74 -15.73 -0.07
C ASP A 57 19.78 -14.20 0.00
N LEU A 58 18.91 -13.63 0.83
CA LEU A 58 18.79 -12.19 1.03
C LEU A 58 20.06 -11.60 1.63
N GLU A 59 20.62 -12.24 2.66
CA GLU A 59 21.78 -11.68 3.38
C GLU A 59 23.04 -11.69 2.52
N ALA A 60 23.26 -12.77 1.77
CA ALA A 60 24.36 -12.84 0.81
C ALA A 60 24.20 -11.77 -0.28
N THR A 61 22.98 -11.59 -0.83
CA THR A 61 22.68 -10.57 -1.84
C THR A 61 22.96 -9.17 -1.33
N ILE A 62 22.55 -8.84 -0.08
CA ILE A 62 22.84 -7.55 0.54
C ILE A 62 24.35 -7.31 0.64
N LYS A 63 25.10 -8.27 1.14
CA LYS A 63 26.56 -8.16 1.32
C LYS A 63 27.29 -7.98 -0.02
N GLU A 64 26.85 -8.68 -1.05
CA GLU A 64 27.47 -8.63 -2.37
C GLU A 64 27.18 -7.30 -3.11
N THR A 65 25.92 -6.83 -3.04
CA THR A 65 25.48 -5.70 -3.86
C THR A 65 25.53 -4.36 -3.13
N ASN A 66 25.61 -4.37 -1.79
CA ASN A 66 25.60 -3.19 -0.93
C ASN A 66 24.51 -2.17 -1.35
N PRO A 67 23.21 -2.54 -1.26
CA PRO A 67 22.10 -1.70 -1.73
C PRO A 67 21.79 -0.58 -0.75
N ASP A 68 21.13 0.48 -1.23
CA ASP A 68 20.63 1.58 -0.40
C ASP A 68 19.23 1.27 0.15
N VAL A 69 18.42 0.57 -0.65
CA VAL A 69 17.00 0.29 -0.38
C VAL A 69 16.66 -1.17 -0.70
N MET A 70 15.85 -1.80 0.14
CA MET A 70 15.18 -3.05 -0.15
C MET A 70 13.67 -2.81 -0.29
N VAL A 71 13.09 -3.18 -1.43
CA VAL A 71 11.63 -3.22 -1.59
C VAL A 71 11.14 -4.63 -1.29
N ASP A 72 10.21 -4.77 -0.33
CA ASP A 72 9.67 -6.06 0.11
C ASP A 72 8.20 -6.22 -0.25
N PHE A 73 7.91 -7.19 -1.14
CA PHE A 73 6.57 -7.68 -1.45
C PHE A 73 6.53 -9.21 -1.31
N THR A 74 6.80 -9.71 -0.12
CA THR A 74 6.83 -11.13 0.22
C THR A 74 5.50 -11.59 0.84
N GLN A 75 5.57 -12.21 2.01
CA GLN A 75 4.41 -12.72 2.77
C GLN A 75 4.45 -12.28 4.23
N PRO A 76 3.29 -12.21 4.91
CA PRO A 76 3.20 -11.80 6.31
C PRO A 76 4.11 -12.61 7.26
N SER A 77 4.31 -13.90 6.96
CA SER A 77 5.10 -14.82 7.77
C SER A 77 6.61 -14.55 7.75
N VAL A 78 7.11 -13.83 6.74
CA VAL A 78 8.56 -13.63 6.54
C VAL A 78 9.00 -12.17 6.59
N VAL A 79 8.11 -11.22 6.33
CA VAL A 79 8.44 -9.79 6.16
C VAL A 79 9.12 -9.17 7.38
N PHE A 80 8.75 -9.56 8.60
CA PHE A 80 9.40 -9.07 9.82
C PHE A 80 10.89 -9.46 9.85
N ASN A 81 11.19 -10.71 9.49
CA ASN A 81 12.57 -11.19 9.47
C ASN A 81 13.39 -10.54 8.34
N THR A 82 12.84 -10.44 7.13
CA THR A 82 13.54 -9.82 5.98
C THR A 82 13.81 -8.34 6.21
N ALA A 83 12.85 -7.60 6.77
CA ALA A 83 13.04 -6.21 7.16
C ALA A 83 14.10 -6.05 8.25
N SER A 84 14.10 -6.95 9.25
CA SER A 84 15.11 -6.94 10.31
C SER A 84 16.52 -7.21 9.79
N ILE A 85 16.68 -8.15 8.83
CA ILE A 85 17.95 -8.39 8.16
C ILE A 85 18.42 -7.14 7.42
N ALA A 86 17.52 -6.50 6.65
CA ALA A 86 17.86 -5.28 5.91
C ALA A 86 18.33 -4.16 6.86
N ILE A 87 17.58 -3.86 7.92
CA ILE A 87 17.90 -2.81 8.90
C ILE A 87 19.28 -3.06 9.55
N LYS A 88 19.54 -4.29 10.00
CA LYS A 88 20.82 -4.67 10.63
C LYS A 88 22.04 -4.54 9.69
N ASN A 89 21.80 -4.59 8.38
CA ASN A 89 22.82 -4.36 7.34
C ASN A 89 22.77 -2.92 6.78
N HIS A 90 22.12 -1.98 7.47
CA HIS A 90 21.96 -0.57 7.08
C HIS A 90 21.28 -0.36 5.72
N VAL A 91 20.48 -1.30 5.27
CA VAL A 91 19.63 -1.22 4.08
C VAL A 91 18.24 -0.78 4.50
N ARG A 92 17.69 0.23 3.87
CA ARG A 92 16.39 0.83 4.20
C ARG A 92 15.24 0.02 3.59
N PRO A 93 14.40 -0.68 4.38
CA PRO A 93 13.29 -1.44 3.81
C PRO A 93 12.09 -0.53 3.49
N VAL A 94 11.59 -0.67 2.26
CA VAL A 94 10.29 -0.18 1.79
C VAL A 94 9.35 -1.39 1.72
N ILE A 95 8.40 -1.47 2.65
CA ILE A 95 7.58 -2.65 2.88
C ILE A 95 6.18 -2.44 2.31
N GLY A 96 5.82 -3.27 1.33
CA GLY A 96 4.45 -3.36 0.78
C GLY A 96 3.71 -4.62 1.25
N THR A 97 4.40 -5.53 1.92
CA THR A 97 3.78 -6.71 2.51
C THR A 97 2.96 -6.31 3.74
N THR A 98 1.69 -6.69 3.76
CA THR A 98 0.78 -6.45 4.89
C THR A 98 0.87 -7.55 5.95
N GLY A 99 0.24 -7.34 7.12
CA GLY A 99 0.09 -8.37 8.17
C GLY A 99 1.10 -8.30 9.30
N LEU A 100 1.97 -7.27 9.36
CA LEU A 100 2.77 -7.00 10.56
C LEU A 100 1.86 -6.58 11.72
N THR A 101 2.07 -7.17 12.89
CA THR A 101 1.38 -6.75 14.12
C THR A 101 1.94 -5.43 14.64
N ASP A 102 1.23 -4.77 15.55
CA ASP A 102 1.70 -3.51 16.13
C ASP A 102 2.95 -3.72 16.98
N GLU A 103 3.10 -4.88 17.64
CA GLU A 103 4.33 -5.25 18.33
C GLU A 103 5.51 -5.40 17.37
N GLN A 104 5.31 -6.03 16.23
CA GLN A 104 6.33 -6.17 15.18
C GLN A 104 6.73 -4.81 14.61
N LYS A 105 5.76 -3.92 14.39
CA LYS A 105 6.04 -2.54 13.95
C LYS A 105 6.86 -1.77 14.98
N ALA A 106 6.51 -1.88 16.28
CA ALA A 106 7.28 -1.26 17.36
C ALA A 106 8.71 -1.81 17.46
N GLN A 107 8.89 -3.12 17.21
CA GLN A 107 10.21 -3.74 17.17
C GLN A 107 11.04 -3.25 15.95
N LEU A 108 10.44 -3.10 14.77
CA LEU A 108 11.13 -2.54 13.59
C LEU A 108 11.49 -1.07 13.80
N ASP A 109 10.64 -0.29 14.48
CA ASP A 109 10.93 1.10 14.85
C ASP A 109 12.14 1.19 15.78
N ALA A 110 12.15 0.39 16.84
CA ALA A 110 13.28 0.33 17.79
C ALA A 110 14.57 -0.12 17.09
N LEU A 111 14.50 -1.16 16.26
CA LEU A 111 15.64 -1.69 15.52
C LEU A 111 16.18 -0.66 14.50
N GLY A 112 15.28 0.07 13.84
CA GLY A 112 15.65 1.16 12.92
C GLY A 112 16.39 2.29 13.64
N LYS A 113 15.91 2.69 14.81
CA LYS A 113 16.57 3.71 15.65
C LYS A 113 17.95 3.26 16.14
N GLU A 114 18.05 2.02 16.61
CA GLU A 114 19.31 1.42 17.08
C GLU A 114 20.38 1.37 15.99
N ASN A 115 19.98 1.03 14.74
CA ASN A 115 20.88 0.89 13.61
C ASN A 115 20.99 2.17 12.75
N ASN A 116 20.41 3.29 13.19
CA ASN A 116 20.35 4.54 12.45
C ASN A 116 19.86 4.35 11.00
N THR A 117 18.82 3.53 10.82
CA THR A 117 18.30 3.11 9.52
C THR A 117 16.81 3.39 9.45
N PRO A 118 16.34 4.23 8.51
CA PRO A 118 14.90 4.39 8.23
C PRO A 118 14.26 3.10 7.73
N CYS A 119 13.03 2.86 8.15
CA CYS A 119 12.15 1.80 7.68
C CYS A 119 10.81 2.43 7.25
N PHE A 120 10.28 2.03 6.13
CA PHE A 120 9.01 2.54 5.62
C PHE A 120 8.04 1.40 5.34
N ILE A 121 6.77 1.56 5.79
CA ILE A 121 5.69 0.62 5.50
C ILE A 121 4.44 1.35 5.02
N ALA A 122 3.83 0.85 3.97
CA ALA A 122 2.50 1.30 3.55
C ALA A 122 1.61 0.12 3.15
N ALA A 123 0.38 0.13 3.62
CA ALA A 123 -0.63 -0.84 3.22
C ALA A 123 -1.15 -0.57 1.79
N ASN A 124 -0.98 0.65 1.30
CA ASN A 124 -1.38 1.06 -0.04
C ASN A 124 -0.36 2.06 -0.63
N PHE A 125 0.16 1.74 -1.80
CA PHE A 125 1.09 2.58 -2.56
C PHE A 125 0.42 3.31 -3.73
N ALA A 126 -0.90 3.19 -3.93
CA ALA A 126 -1.61 3.93 -4.97
C ALA A 126 -1.78 5.40 -4.54
N ILE A 127 -0.99 6.30 -5.11
CA ILE A 127 -1.00 7.74 -4.81
C ILE A 127 -2.42 8.31 -4.93
N GLY A 128 -3.15 7.94 -6.00
CA GLY A 128 -4.53 8.39 -6.19
C GLY A 128 -5.49 7.94 -5.09
N ALA A 129 -5.31 6.72 -4.53
CA ALA A 129 -6.12 6.25 -3.40
C ALA A 129 -5.82 7.06 -2.13
N VAL A 130 -4.55 7.37 -1.88
CA VAL A 130 -4.15 8.20 -0.73
C VAL A 130 -4.70 9.63 -0.86
N LEU A 131 -4.62 10.21 -2.05
CA LEU A 131 -5.22 11.54 -2.33
C LEU A 131 -6.74 11.51 -2.17
N MET A 132 -7.41 10.47 -2.68
CA MET A 132 -8.87 10.30 -2.47
C MET A 132 -9.21 10.29 -0.98
N MET A 133 -8.49 9.52 -0.15
CA MET A 133 -8.71 9.48 1.30
C MET A 133 -8.49 10.83 1.96
N LYS A 134 -7.41 11.54 1.64
CA LYS A 134 -7.12 12.89 2.17
C LYS A 134 -8.22 13.91 1.78
N MET A 135 -8.61 13.93 0.51
CA MET A 135 -9.67 14.81 0.02
C MET A 135 -11.03 14.47 0.62
N ALA A 136 -11.33 13.18 0.84
CA ALA A 136 -12.54 12.74 1.52
C ALA A 136 -12.59 13.23 2.97
N CYS A 137 -11.48 13.18 3.70
CA CYS A 137 -11.41 13.74 5.06
C CYS A 137 -11.64 15.25 5.07
N GLU A 138 -11.09 15.97 4.10
CA GLU A 138 -11.32 17.44 4.02
C GLU A 138 -12.79 17.75 3.68
N ALA A 139 -13.39 17.02 2.74
CA ALA A 139 -14.80 17.17 2.38
C ALA A 139 -15.75 16.85 3.56
N ALA A 140 -15.43 15.83 4.36
CA ALA A 140 -16.25 15.38 5.48
C ALA A 140 -16.42 16.44 6.58
N LYS A 141 -15.51 17.39 6.71
CA LYS A 141 -15.63 18.52 7.65
C LYS A 141 -16.80 19.46 7.32
N TYR A 142 -17.21 19.51 6.06
CA TYR A 142 -18.25 20.41 5.55
C TYR A 142 -19.49 19.67 5.04
N MET A 143 -19.35 18.40 4.69
CA MET A 143 -20.41 17.53 4.17
C MET A 143 -20.42 16.22 4.97
N PRO A 144 -21.11 16.20 6.13
CA PRO A 144 -21.01 15.06 7.04
C PRO A 144 -21.79 13.81 6.61
N ASP A 145 -22.75 13.93 5.67
CA ASP A 145 -23.48 12.78 5.11
C ASP A 145 -22.63 12.12 4.01
N VAL A 146 -22.18 10.87 4.25
CA VAL A 146 -21.24 10.19 3.39
C VAL A 146 -21.53 8.70 3.26
N GLU A 147 -21.42 8.18 2.05
CA GLU A 147 -21.41 6.74 1.76
C GLU A 147 -20.17 6.37 0.97
N ILE A 148 -19.65 5.17 1.23
CA ILE A 148 -18.46 4.63 0.55
C ILE A 148 -18.90 3.43 -0.27
N ILE A 149 -18.50 3.37 -1.55
CA ILE A 149 -18.69 2.22 -2.42
C ILE A 149 -17.32 1.73 -2.86
N GLU A 150 -16.96 0.49 -2.49
CA GLU A 150 -15.73 -0.14 -2.95
C GLU A 150 -16.07 -1.29 -3.91
N LEU A 151 -15.28 -1.39 -5.00
CA LEU A 151 -15.54 -2.33 -6.06
C LEU A 151 -14.25 -3.11 -6.37
N HIS A 152 -14.31 -4.43 -6.27
CA HIS A 152 -13.18 -5.32 -6.52
C HIS A 152 -13.60 -6.53 -7.35
N HIS A 153 -12.57 -7.23 -7.84
CA HIS A 153 -12.76 -8.51 -8.50
C HIS A 153 -13.46 -9.54 -7.59
N ASP A 154 -14.15 -10.48 -8.19
CA ASP A 154 -14.95 -11.52 -7.53
C ASP A 154 -14.15 -12.51 -6.65
N ASN A 155 -12.82 -12.58 -6.84
CA ASN A 155 -11.93 -13.43 -6.02
C ASN A 155 -11.40 -12.74 -4.74
N LYS A 156 -11.87 -11.52 -4.41
CA LYS A 156 -11.50 -10.86 -3.15
C LYS A 156 -12.33 -11.44 -2.00
N LEU A 157 -11.63 -11.94 -0.97
CA LEU A 157 -12.25 -12.69 0.12
C LEU A 157 -12.86 -11.80 1.21
N ASP A 158 -12.22 -10.68 1.52
CA ASP A 158 -12.66 -9.74 2.53
C ASP A 158 -13.66 -8.72 1.97
N ALA A 159 -14.61 -8.30 2.77
CA ALA A 159 -15.54 -7.19 2.54
C ALA A 159 -15.96 -6.58 3.89
N PRO A 160 -15.93 -5.24 4.06
CA PRO A 160 -15.36 -4.25 3.13
C PRO A 160 -13.84 -4.38 2.96
N SER A 161 -13.29 -3.73 1.92
CA SER A 161 -11.85 -3.70 1.70
C SER A 161 -11.12 -2.94 2.81
N GLY A 162 -9.84 -3.28 3.06
CA GLY A 162 -9.02 -2.56 4.03
C GLY A 162 -8.94 -1.06 3.75
N THR A 163 -8.85 -0.64 2.48
CA THR A 163 -8.85 0.78 2.10
C THR A 163 -10.17 1.47 2.45
N ALA A 164 -11.31 0.80 2.25
CA ALA A 164 -12.62 1.37 2.62
C ALA A 164 -12.77 1.56 4.13
N LEU A 165 -12.30 0.58 4.93
CA LEU A 165 -12.30 0.68 6.38
C LEU A 165 -11.38 1.80 6.89
N VAL A 166 -10.17 1.93 6.33
CA VAL A 166 -9.25 3.03 6.66
C VAL A 166 -9.86 4.38 6.27
N THR A 167 -10.48 4.48 5.10
CA THR A 167 -11.17 5.70 4.67
C THR A 167 -12.28 6.09 5.64
N ALA A 168 -13.12 5.13 6.03
CA ALA A 168 -14.21 5.38 6.99
C ALA A 168 -13.67 5.81 8.36
N GLU A 169 -12.61 5.16 8.87
CA GLU A 169 -11.99 5.55 10.13
C GLU A 169 -11.38 6.96 10.08
N MET A 170 -10.71 7.31 8.99
CA MET A 170 -10.17 8.66 8.80
C MET A 170 -11.28 9.73 8.74
N ILE A 171 -12.38 9.46 8.04
CA ILE A 171 -13.55 10.35 7.97
C ILE A 171 -14.18 10.50 9.36
N LYS A 172 -14.36 9.41 10.10
CA LYS A 172 -14.89 9.41 11.47
C LYS A 172 -14.10 10.35 12.40
N GLN A 173 -12.79 10.44 12.26
CA GLN A 173 -11.94 11.31 13.09
C GLN A 173 -12.17 12.82 12.87
N VAL A 174 -12.76 13.21 11.74
CA VAL A 174 -12.90 14.62 11.34
C VAL A 174 -14.33 15.08 11.20
N ARG A 175 -15.32 14.17 11.24
CA ARG A 175 -16.75 14.51 11.15
C ARG A 175 -17.45 14.31 12.49
N GLU A 176 -18.56 15.03 12.71
CA GLU A 176 -19.48 14.73 13.81
C GLU A 176 -20.29 13.47 13.47
N SER A 177 -20.26 12.47 14.39
CA SER A 177 -21.00 11.23 14.19
C SER A 177 -22.51 11.47 14.31
N HIS A 178 -23.26 11.03 13.31
CA HIS A 178 -24.72 11.06 13.32
C HIS A 178 -25.29 9.94 12.44
N LYS A 179 -26.51 9.55 12.71
CA LYS A 179 -27.23 8.59 11.89
C LYS A 179 -27.74 9.27 10.61
N GLN A 180 -27.27 8.77 9.47
CA GLN A 180 -27.74 9.22 8.15
C GLN A 180 -29.04 8.53 7.73
N GLY A 181 -29.77 9.17 6.83
CA GLY A 181 -31.00 8.65 6.25
C GLY A 181 -32.25 9.01 7.06
N HIS A 182 -33.39 8.51 6.60
CA HIS A 182 -34.67 8.80 7.23
C HIS A 182 -34.86 7.93 8.50
N GLU A 183 -35.36 8.51 9.60
CA GLU A 183 -35.52 7.79 10.88
C GLU A 183 -36.40 6.54 10.79
N ASN A 184 -37.37 6.54 9.87
CA ASN A 184 -38.30 5.44 9.60
C ASN A 184 -37.89 4.61 8.36
N GLU A 185 -36.62 4.63 7.95
CA GLU A 185 -36.10 3.84 6.84
C GLU A 185 -36.33 2.33 7.09
N LYS A 186 -36.78 1.63 6.05
CA LYS A 186 -37.03 0.18 6.10
C LYS A 186 -36.33 -0.52 4.94
N GLU A 187 -35.43 -1.42 5.27
CA GLU A 187 -34.86 -2.33 4.27
C GLU A 187 -35.91 -3.37 3.87
N LYS A 188 -36.25 -3.42 2.59
CA LYS A 188 -37.10 -4.47 2.02
C LYS A 188 -36.34 -5.80 1.86
N LEU A 189 -35.02 -5.72 1.71
CA LEU A 189 -34.09 -6.85 1.70
C LEU A 189 -32.98 -6.50 2.69
N ALA A 190 -32.66 -7.41 3.58
CA ALA A 190 -31.60 -7.22 4.58
C ALA A 190 -30.24 -6.91 3.90
N GLY A 191 -29.57 -5.88 4.37
CA GLY A 191 -28.28 -5.45 3.83
C GLY A 191 -28.37 -4.51 2.60
N ALA A 192 -29.58 -4.11 2.17
CA ALA A 192 -29.77 -3.20 1.04
C ALA A 192 -29.07 -1.84 1.23
N ARG A 193 -28.89 -1.42 2.49
CA ARG A 193 -28.21 -0.18 2.88
C ARG A 193 -26.72 -0.37 3.18
N GLY A 194 -26.14 -1.54 2.83
CA GLY A 194 -24.73 -1.83 3.09
C GLY A 194 -24.40 -2.01 4.58
N ALA A 195 -23.11 -2.07 4.88
CA ALA A 195 -22.61 -2.15 6.26
C ALA A 195 -22.64 -0.78 6.94
N GLU A 196 -23.09 -0.76 8.20
CA GLU A 196 -23.07 0.46 9.01
C GLU A 196 -21.70 0.62 9.68
N TYR A 197 -21.14 1.83 9.65
CA TYR A 197 -19.90 2.20 10.31
C TYR A 197 -19.97 3.64 10.80
N ASP A 198 -20.14 3.84 12.09
CA ASP A 198 -20.25 5.18 12.73
C ASP A 198 -21.27 6.11 12.06
N GLY A 199 -22.46 5.57 11.74
CA GLY A 199 -23.52 6.27 11.03
C GLY A 199 -23.34 6.39 9.51
N MET A 200 -22.17 6.08 8.96
CA MET A 200 -21.91 6.00 7.53
C MET A 200 -22.33 4.64 6.97
N ARG A 201 -22.44 4.55 5.65
CA ARG A 201 -22.69 3.29 4.96
C ARG A 201 -21.52 2.92 4.05
N ILE A 202 -21.13 1.63 4.07
CA ILE A 202 -20.10 1.06 3.20
C ILE A 202 -20.72 -0.04 2.37
N HIS A 203 -20.56 0.05 1.05
CA HIS A 203 -21.06 -0.91 0.07
C HIS A 203 -19.90 -1.61 -0.61
N SER A 204 -19.99 -2.93 -0.73
CA SER A 204 -18.95 -3.76 -1.36
C SER A 204 -19.47 -4.43 -2.62
N VAL A 205 -18.89 -4.12 -3.76
CA VAL A 205 -19.20 -4.74 -5.05
C VAL A 205 -18.13 -5.76 -5.40
N ARG A 206 -18.54 -6.96 -5.84
CA ARG A 206 -17.66 -8.05 -6.29
C ARG A 206 -18.10 -8.52 -7.66
N LEU A 207 -17.32 -8.17 -8.72
CA LEU A 207 -17.64 -8.54 -10.10
C LEU A 207 -16.35 -8.83 -10.89
N PRO A 208 -16.41 -9.79 -11.84
CA PRO A 208 -15.34 -9.95 -12.82
C PRO A 208 -15.10 -8.65 -13.59
N GLY A 209 -13.83 -8.35 -13.89
CA GLY A 209 -13.43 -7.15 -14.62
C GLY A 209 -13.01 -5.97 -13.75
N TYR A 210 -13.42 -5.90 -12.50
CA TYR A 210 -12.87 -4.91 -11.56
C TYR A 210 -11.48 -5.34 -11.04
N VAL A 211 -10.68 -4.35 -10.65
CA VAL A 211 -9.40 -4.54 -9.97
C VAL A 211 -9.49 -4.03 -8.54
N ALA A 212 -9.42 -2.72 -8.33
CA ALA A 212 -9.60 -2.09 -7.02
C ALA A 212 -10.07 -0.64 -7.23
N HIS A 213 -11.29 -0.36 -6.83
CA HIS A 213 -11.92 0.93 -7.05
C HIS A 213 -12.63 1.37 -5.77
N GLN A 214 -12.71 2.67 -5.55
CA GLN A 214 -13.47 3.22 -4.44
C GLN A 214 -14.06 4.57 -4.80
N GLU A 215 -15.32 4.78 -4.43
CA GLU A 215 -16.01 6.05 -4.46
C GLU A 215 -16.36 6.47 -3.03
N VAL A 216 -16.15 7.73 -2.71
CA VAL A 216 -16.65 8.40 -1.50
C VAL A 216 -17.62 9.45 -1.95
N ILE A 217 -18.90 9.28 -1.59
CA ILE A 217 -20.01 10.12 -2.04
C ILE A 217 -20.51 10.91 -0.85
N PHE A 218 -20.51 12.23 -0.96
CA PHE A 218 -21.01 13.16 0.03
C PHE A 218 -22.33 13.78 -0.43
N GLY A 219 -23.29 13.87 0.47
CA GLY A 219 -24.58 14.53 0.28
C GLY A 219 -24.65 15.88 0.97
N GLY A 220 -25.38 16.83 0.38
CA GLY A 220 -25.65 18.14 0.97
C GLY A 220 -26.88 18.77 0.34
N LEU A 221 -27.38 19.87 0.92
CA LEU A 221 -28.59 20.55 0.42
C LEU A 221 -28.39 20.99 -1.04
N GLY A 222 -29.12 20.35 -1.95
CA GLY A 222 -29.09 20.66 -3.38
C GLY A 222 -27.81 20.25 -4.13
N GLN A 223 -26.93 19.44 -3.53
CA GLN A 223 -25.66 19.04 -4.13
C GLN A 223 -25.17 17.69 -3.66
N THR A 224 -24.31 17.08 -4.46
CA THR A 224 -23.49 15.94 -4.09
C THR A 224 -22.04 16.19 -4.51
N LEU A 225 -21.09 15.59 -3.78
CA LEU A 225 -19.68 15.53 -4.18
C LEU A 225 -19.26 14.07 -4.22
N THR A 226 -18.64 13.62 -5.31
CA THR A 226 -18.08 12.28 -5.43
C THR A 226 -16.58 12.37 -5.68
N ILE A 227 -15.80 11.67 -4.85
CA ILE A 227 -14.36 11.52 -5.04
C ILE A 227 -14.11 10.04 -5.34
N ARG A 228 -13.51 9.75 -6.51
CA ARG A 228 -13.31 8.38 -6.99
C ARG A 228 -11.86 8.12 -7.34
N HIS A 229 -11.38 6.93 -7.01
CA HIS A 229 -10.12 6.37 -7.45
C HIS A 229 -10.32 5.01 -8.07
N ASP A 230 -9.67 4.76 -9.21
CA ASP A 230 -9.69 3.52 -9.96
C ASP A 230 -8.27 3.01 -10.17
N SER A 231 -7.93 1.87 -9.60
CA SER A 231 -6.74 1.08 -9.98
C SER A 231 -7.14 0.13 -11.10
N ILE A 232 -6.57 0.32 -12.28
CA ILE A 232 -6.88 -0.46 -13.48
C ILE A 232 -6.02 -1.73 -13.54
N ASP A 233 -4.78 -1.61 -13.06
CA ASP A 233 -3.86 -2.74 -12.91
C ASP A 233 -2.84 -2.49 -11.78
N ARG A 234 -1.90 -3.43 -11.58
CA ARG A 234 -0.92 -3.34 -10.48
C ARG A 234 0.13 -2.26 -10.67
N THR A 235 0.30 -1.71 -11.87
CA THR A 235 1.23 -0.61 -12.10
C THR A 235 0.79 0.66 -11.38
N SER A 236 -0.48 0.78 -11.01
CA SER A 236 -1.02 1.89 -10.20
C SER A 236 -0.32 2.10 -8.86
N PHE A 237 0.30 1.06 -8.30
CA PHE A 237 1.06 1.14 -7.05
C PHE A 237 2.51 1.61 -7.26
N MET A 238 3.04 1.47 -8.47
CA MET A 238 4.47 1.68 -8.74
C MET A 238 4.96 3.11 -8.55
N PRO A 239 4.20 4.16 -8.92
CA PRO A 239 4.58 5.53 -8.61
C PRO A 239 4.83 5.78 -7.11
N GLY A 240 4.00 5.19 -6.24
CA GLY A 240 4.18 5.30 -4.79
C GLY A 240 5.36 4.47 -4.27
N VAL A 241 5.63 3.29 -4.84
CA VAL A 241 6.81 2.49 -4.49
C VAL A 241 8.09 3.24 -4.87
N VAL A 242 8.16 3.80 -6.08
CA VAL A 242 9.28 4.60 -6.55
C VAL A 242 9.47 5.85 -5.68
N LEU A 243 8.38 6.56 -5.36
CA LEU A 243 8.40 7.70 -4.43
C LEU A 243 8.98 7.28 -3.07
N ALA A 244 8.54 6.18 -2.50
CA ALA A 244 9.03 5.69 -1.22
C ALA A 244 10.53 5.34 -1.27
N CYS A 245 11.00 4.70 -2.35
CA CYS A 245 12.42 4.40 -2.54
C CYS A 245 13.28 5.67 -2.57
N LYS A 246 12.77 6.77 -3.15
CA LYS A 246 13.48 8.04 -3.21
C LYS A 246 13.42 8.80 -1.89
N LYS A 247 12.25 8.88 -1.27
CA LYS A 247 12.02 9.64 -0.04
C LYS A 247 12.66 9.01 1.20
N ILE A 248 12.73 7.67 1.28
CA ILE A 248 13.28 6.97 2.44
C ILE A 248 14.73 7.33 2.74
N ILE A 249 15.50 7.77 1.73
CA ILE A 249 16.90 8.18 1.90
C ILE A 249 17.03 9.36 2.86
N GLY A 250 16.05 10.26 2.89
CA GLY A 250 16.05 11.46 3.74
C GLY A 250 15.20 11.35 5.01
N LEU A 251 14.58 10.20 5.29
CA LEU A 251 13.79 10.01 6.49
C LEU A 251 14.66 9.82 7.72
N ASN A 252 14.08 10.13 8.88
CA ASN A 252 14.71 9.84 10.16
C ASN A 252 14.76 8.32 10.41
N ALA A 253 15.73 7.89 11.22
CA ALA A 253 15.84 6.51 11.66
C ALA A 253 14.60 6.06 12.44
N GLY A 254 14.19 4.81 12.26
CA GLY A 254 12.97 4.23 12.81
C GLY A 254 11.91 4.01 11.75
N LEU A 255 10.69 3.70 12.17
CA LEU A 255 9.58 3.34 11.30
C LEU A 255 8.72 4.54 10.92
N THR A 256 8.57 4.78 9.62
CA THR A 256 7.55 5.68 9.05
C THR A 256 6.46 4.84 8.42
N CYS A 257 5.20 5.09 8.77
CA CYS A 257 4.03 4.38 8.24
C CYS A 257 3.25 5.27 7.28
N ASN A 258 2.62 4.62 6.29
CA ASN A 258 1.70 5.18 5.32
C ASN A 258 2.31 6.18 4.32
N LEU A 259 1.84 6.09 3.09
CA LEU A 259 2.38 6.85 1.96
C LEU A 259 2.16 8.37 2.11
N ASP A 260 1.07 8.78 2.75
CA ASP A 260 0.74 10.19 3.01
C ASP A 260 1.78 10.93 3.86
N ASN A 261 2.53 10.23 4.70
CA ASN A 261 3.59 10.83 5.53
C ASN A 261 4.88 11.14 4.76
N ILE A 262 4.98 10.73 3.50
CA ILE A 262 6.12 11.03 2.62
C ILE A 262 5.69 11.76 1.33
N MET A 263 4.40 12.04 1.19
CA MET A 263 3.86 12.90 0.13
C MET A 263 3.82 14.34 0.67
N ASP A 264 4.58 15.22 0.04
CA ASP A 264 4.60 16.66 0.37
C ASP A 264 3.31 17.36 -0.03
#